data_43671f2e14f9b8db3449b07926dd92f6
#
_entry.id   43671f2e14f9b8db3449b07926dd92f6
#
_cell.length_a   1.000
_cell.length_b   1.000
_cell.length_c   1.000
_cell.angle_alpha   90.00
_cell.angle_beta   90.00
_cell.angle_gamma   90.00
#
_symmetry.space_group_name_H-M   'P 1'
#
loop_
_entity.id
_entity.type
_entity.pdbx_description
1 polymer ?
#
loop_
_entity_poly.entity_id
_entity_poly.type
_entity_poly.pdbx_seq_one_letter_code
_entity_poly.pdbx_strand_id
1 'polypeptide(L)'
;MSIEKYDYEIVNGRKIRVRPRETVSEIDVNGYFRRQPNHFTTPFGDGENDLKAEGNQRYRLIWAKLCHWSNRASIVRELEGLEDQISVNMVSQAHHEKNLGWEYVYNENNVDPVLEDQFLSEAYYRADEDYQGITTVPALIDTKTGKVVNN
;
A
#
# COMPACT_ATOMS: atom_id res chain seq x y z
N MET A 1 14.59 -29.34 -2.97
CA MET A 1 14.59 -27.86 -3.06
C MET A 1 13.15 -27.39 -3.11
N SER A 2 12.69 -26.67 -2.11
CA SER A 2 11.39 -26.00 -2.21
C SER A 2 11.54 -24.85 -3.22
N ILE A 3 10.82 -24.90 -4.32
CA ILE A 3 10.72 -23.78 -5.25
C ILE A 3 9.96 -22.69 -4.48
N GLU A 4 10.60 -21.55 -4.24
CA GLU A 4 9.89 -20.39 -3.64
C GLU A 4 8.76 -19.98 -4.59
N LYS A 5 7.58 -19.76 -4.04
CA LYS A 5 6.36 -19.38 -4.81
C LYS A 5 6.50 -18.00 -5.45
N TYR A 6 7.34 -17.13 -4.89
CA TYR A 6 7.51 -15.73 -5.29
C TYR A 6 8.99 -15.37 -5.42
N ASP A 7 9.28 -14.39 -6.27
CA ASP A 7 10.61 -13.80 -6.39
C ASP A 7 10.87 -12.79 -5.28
N TYR A 8 12.13 -12.67 -4.85
CA TYR A 8 12.55 -11.78 -3.78
C TYR A 8 13.85 -11.06 -4.14
N GLU A 9 13.97 -9.83 -3.63
CA GLU A 9 15.20 -9.04 -3.64
C GLU A 9 15.66 -8.77 -2.20
N ILE A 10 16.96 -8.65 -2.01
CA ILE A 10 17.53 -8.18 -0.73
C ILE A 10 17.77 -6.67 -0.86
N VAL A 11 17.06 -5.90 -0.05
CA VAL A 11 17.17 -4.43 -0.01
C VAL A 11 17.43 -4.01 1.43
N ASN A 12 18.57 -3.36 1.68
CA ASN A 12 19.02 -2.97 3.03
C ASN A 12 19.00 -4.13 4.04
N GLY A 13 19.38 -5.34 3.58
CA GLY A 13 19.40 -6.54 4.42
C GLY A 13 18.03 -7.20 4.66
N ARG A 14 16.95 -6.66 4.11
CA ARG A 14 15.59 -7.22 4.21
C ARG A 14 15.24 -7.99 2.94
N LYS A 15 14.58 -9.14 3.09
CA LYS A 15 14.06 -9.94 1.98
C LYS A 15 12.70 -9.38 1.57
N ILE A 16 12.64 -8.73 0.41
CA ILE A 16 11.44 -8.05 -0.10
C ILE A 16 10.91 -8.82 -1.30
N ARG A 17 9.61 -9.15 -1.29
CA ARG A 17 8.94 -9.80 -2.41
C ARG A 17 8.85 -8.83 -3.60
N VAL A 18 9.24 -9.29 -4.77
CA VAL A 18 9.16 -8.55 -6.02
C VAL A 18 7.86 -8.88 -6.75
N ARG A 19 7.18 -7.86 -7.23
CA ARG A 19 6.03 -8.06 -8.11
C ARG A 19 6.49 -8.58 -9.47
N PRO A 20 5.91 -9.68 -10.01
CA PRO A 20 6.25 -10.17 -11.33
C PRO A 20 5.96 -9.09 -12.40
N ARG A 21 6.91 -8.86 -13.31
CA ARG A 21 6.77 -7.85 -14.36
C ARG A 21 5.68 -8.18 -15.38
N GLU A 22 5.43 -9.46 -15.59
CA GLU A 22 4.57 -9.96 -16.66
C GLU A 22 3.08 -10.01 -16.27
N THR A 23 2.77 -9.88 -14.98
CA THR A 23 1.41 -10.19 -14.49
C THR A 23 0.43 -9.05 -14.59
N VAL A 24 0.85 -7.78 -14.56
CA VAL A 24 -0.05 -6.63 -14.67
C VAL A 24 0.62 -5.50 -15.44
N SER A 25 0.14 -5.27 -16.64
CA SER A 25 0.40 -4.05 -17.40
C SER A 25 -0.87 -3.22 -17.45
N GLU A 26 -0.79 -1.94 -17.12
CA GLU A 26 -1.88 -0.98 -17.34
C GLU A 26 -1.87 -0.41 -18.77
N ILE A 27 -0.97 -0.92 -19.63
CA ILE A 27 -0.94 -0.62 -21.05
C ILE A 27 -1.37 -1.87 -21.81
N ASP A 28 -2.47 -1.77 -22.57
CA ASP A 28 -2.98 -2.87 -23.38
C ASP A 28 -2.16 -3.08 -24.67
N VAL A 29 -2.48 -4.11 -25.44
CA VAL A 29 -1.78 -4.47 -26.68
C VAL A 29 -1.82 -3.39 -27.75
N ASN A 30 -2.73 -2.42 -27.64
CA ASN A 30 -2.90 -1.28 -28.54
C ASN A 30 -2.24 0.00 -28.00
N GLY A 31 -1.59 -0.07 -26.85
CA GLY A 31 -0.93 1.08 -26.21
C GLY A 31 -1.88 1.96 -25.37
N TYR A 32 -3.11 1.56 -25.15
CA TYR A 32 -4.05 2.31 -24.30
C TYR A 32 -3.87 1.99 -22.83
N PHE A 33 -3.97 3.04 -21.99
CA PHE A 33 -3.99 2.87 -20.53
C PHE A 33 -5.30 2.21 -20.08
N ARG A 34 -5.17 1.11 -19.35
CA ARG A 34 -6.28 0.35 -18.74
C ARG A 34 -5.99 0.16 -17.27
N ARG A 35 -6.69 0.95 -16.43
CA ARG A 35 -6.53 0.83 -14.99
C ARG A 35 -6.86 -0.59 -14.53
N GLN A 36 -6.01 -1.17 -13.67
CA GLN A 36 -6.30 -2.45 -13.03
C GLN A 36 -7.60 -2.36 -12.20
N PRO A 37 -8.40 -3.44 -12.10
CA PRO A 37 -9.57 -3.47 -11.24
C PRO A 37 -9.21 -3.20 -9.78
N ASN A 38 -10.11 -2.54 -9.05
CA ASN A 38 -9.96 -2.40 -7.60
C ASN A 38 -10.08 -3.77 -6.93
N HIS A 39 -9.19 -4.07 -6.00
CA HIS A 39 -9.13 -5.34 -5.29
C HIS A 39 -9.44 -5.19 -3.80
N PHE A 40 -8.91 -4.14 -3.17
CA PHE A 40 -9.03 -3.88 -1.74
C PHE A 40 -10.16 -2.88 -1.47
N THR A 41 -11.40 -3.37 -1.49
CA THR A 41 -12.63 -2.55 -1.50
C THR A 41 -13.54 -2.82 -0.30
N THR A 42 -13.01 -3.41 0.79
CA THR A 42 -13.81 -3.66 2.00
C THR A 42 -14.40 -2.34 2.51
N PRO A 43 -15.74 -2.21 2.61
CA PRO A 43 -16.37 -0.98 3.04
C PRO A 43 -16.21 -0.74 4.53
N PHE A 44 -16.43 0.51 4.95
CA PHE A 44 -16.72 0.84 6.34
C PHE A 44 -18.21 0.67 6.60
N GLY A 45 -18.57 -0.03 7.70
CA GLY A 45 -19.97 -0.28 8.01
C GLY A 45 -20.17 -1.18 9.23
N ASP A 46 -21.41 -1.63 9.40
CA ASP A 46 -21.83 -2.47 10.52
C ASP A 46 -21.86 -3.97 10.18
N GLY A 47 -21.64 -4.35 8.93
CA GLY A 47 -21.56 -5.74 8.48
C GLY A 47 -20.44 -6.51 9.19
N GLU A 48 -20.59 -7.83 9.27
CA GLU A 48 -19.62 -8.71 9.96
C GLU A 48 -18.18 -8.56 9.42
N ASN A 49 -18.03 -8.39 8.12
CA ASN A 49 -16.74 -8.29 7.43
C ASN A 49 -16.31 -6.86 7.12
N ASP A 50 -17.13 -5.86 7.49
CA ASP A 50 -16.85 -4.45 7.25
C ASP A 50 -15.75 -3.94 8.18
N LEU A 51 -15.02 -2.95 7.72
CA LEU A 51 -14.12 -2.18 8.56
C LEU A 51 -14.94 -1.30 9.52
N LYS A 52 -14.48 -1.18 10.76
CA LYS A 52 -15.19 -0.36 11.76
C LYS A 52 -14.56 1.03 11.83
N ALA A 53 -15.39 2.05 11.87
CA ALA A 53 -14.95 3.43 12.07
C ALA A 53 -14.49 3.61 13.53
N GLU A 54 -13.28 3.15 13.83
CA GLU A 54 -12.60 3.32 15.11
C GLU A 54 -11.51 4.39 14.97
N GLY A 55 -11.44 5.30 15.94
CA GLY A 55 -10.33 6.25 16.07
C GLY A 55 -9.07 5.62 16.67
N ASN A 56 -8.37 6.39 17.51
CA ASN A 56 -7.16 5.96 18.24
C ASN A 56 -6.04 5.42 17.32
N GLN A 57 -5.91 6.01 16.11
CA GLN A 57 -4.90 5.64 15.12
C GLN A 57 -4.93 4.18 14.69
N ARG A 58 -6.10 3.54 14.76
CA ARG A 58 -6.28 2.20 14.21
C ARG A 58 -5.91 2.14 12.72
N TYR A 59 -6.28 3.19 11.98
CA TYR A 59 -5.98 3.30 10.56
C TYR A 59 -4.77 4.17 10.31
N ARG A 60 -3.96 3.75 9.33
CA ARG A 60 -2.78 4.47 8.89
C ARG A 60 -2.88 4.79 7.41
N LEU A 61 -2.91 6.08 7.08
CA LEU A 61 -2.93 6.57 5.71
C LEU A 61 -1.50 6.60 5.15
N ILE A 62 -1.26 5.86 4.08
CA ILE A 62 -0.02 5.91 3.32
C ILE A 62 -0.24 6.68 2.04
N TRP A 63 0.59 7.69 1.81
CA TRP A 63 0.42 8.64 0.72
C TRP A 63 1.74 9.05 0.07
N ALA A 64 1.67 9.68 -1.11
CA ALA A 64 2.83 10.24 -1.79
C ALA A 64 2.53 11.63 -2.31
N LYS A 65 3.46 12.58 -2.10
CA LYS A 65 3.29 14.00 -2.49
C LYS A 65 3.01 14.21 -3.96
N LEU A 66 3.63 13.41 -4.83
CA LEU A 66 3.46 13.51 -6.28
C LEU A 66 2.09 13.01 -6.78
N CYS A 67 1.35 12.28 -5.94
CA CYS A 67 0.07 11.68 -6.32
C CYS A 67 -1.09 12.60 -5.95
N HIS A 68 -1.83 13.10 -6.93
CA HIS A 68 -2.99 13.97 -6.72
C HIS A 68 -4.10 13.29 -5.91
N TRP A 69 -4.32 12.00 -6.10
CA TRP A 69 -5.30 11.23 -5.31
C TRP A 69 -4.88 11.11 -3.86
N SER A 70 -3.59 10.91 -3.62
CA SER A 70 -3.03 10.91 -2.26
C SER A 70 -3.20 12.26 -1.57
N ASN A 71 -2.98 13.36 -2.28
CA ASN A 71 -3.17 14.71 -1.74
C ASN A 71 -4.62 14.95 -1.33
N ARG A 72 -5.60 14.46 -2.11
CA ARG A 72 -7.02 14.55 -1.75
C ARG A 72 -7.32 13.85 -0.42
N ALA A 73 -6.80 12.64 -0.21
CA ALA A 73 -6.98 11.89 1.03
C ALA A 73 -6.34 12.60 2.22
N SER A 74 -5.12 13.13 2.06
CA SER A 74 -4.42 13.90 3.10
C SER A 74 -5.17 15.18 3.47
N ILE A 75 -5.64 15.93 2.48
CA ILE A 75 -6.41 17.17 2.69
C ILE A 75 -7.72 16.88 3.44
N VAL A 76 -8.47 15.87 3.05
CA VAL A 76 -9.72 15.48 3.73
C VAL A 76 -9.44 15.10 5.19
N ARG A 77 -8.37 14.34 5.45
CA ARG A 77 -7.97 13.99 6.83
C ARG A 77 -7.78 15.24 7.71
N GLU A 78 -7.14 16.27 7.18
CA GLU A 78 -6.93 17.54 7.90
C GLU A 78 -8.23 18.35 8.03
N LEU A 79 -8.99 18.51 6.95
CA LEU A 79 -10.25 19.29 6.97
C LEU A 79 -11.30 18.71 7.92
N GLU A 80 -11.33 17.39 8.06
CA GLU A 80 -12.26 16.69 8.96
C GLU A 80 -11.71 16.52 10.39
N GLY A 81 -10.53 17.07 10.69
CA GLY A 81 -9.91 17.00 12.02
C GLY A 81 -9.58 15.57 12.46
N LEU A 82 -9.12 14.74 11.54
CA LEU A 82 -8.86 13.30 11.78
C LEU A 82 -7.39 13.00 12.12
N GLU A 83 -6.55 14.01 12.37
CA GLU A 83 -5.11 13.83 12.58
C GLU A 83 -4.78 12.95 13.79
N ASP A 84 -5.58 13.09 14.86
CA ASP A 84 -5.42 12.27 16.07
C ASP A 84 -6.07 10.88 15.93
N GLN A 85 -6.91 10.68 14.92
CA GLN A 85 -7.67 9.44 14.71
C GLN A 85 -7.04 8.51 13.68
N ILE A 86 -6.41 9.08 12.65
CA ILE A 86 -5.77 8.36 11.54
C ILE A 86 -4.32 8.80 11.45
N SER A 87 -3.40 7.91 11.75
CA SER A 87 -1.97 8.19 11.57
C SER A 87 -1.61 8.24 10.08
N VAL A 88 -0.49 8.88 9.75
CA VAL A 88 -0.08 9.09 8.37
C VAL A 88 1.41 8.80 8.19
N ASN A 89 1.80 8.28 7.04
CA ASN A 89 3.18 8.24 6.61
C ASN A 89 3.28 8.42 5.09
N MET A 90 4.46 8.80 4.64
CA MET A 90 4.73 9.16 3.26
C MET A 90 5.72 8.19 2.63
N VAL A 91 5.47 7.86 1.36
CA VAL A 91 6.33 7.01 0.54
C VAL A 91 6.78 7.71 -0.73
N SER A 92 7.83 7.19 -1.35
CA SER A 92 8.31 7.61 -2.66
C SER A 92 8.72 6.40 -3.50
N GLN A 93 8.87 6.59 -4.81
CA GLN A 93 9.33 5.55 -5.75
C GLN A 93 10.86 5.53 -5.78
N ALA A 94 11.50 4.71 -4.94
CA ALA A 94 12.95 4.64 -4.83
C ALA A 94 13.58 3.51 -5.67
N HIS A 95 12.91 2.37 -5.81
CA HIS A 95 13.42 1.18 -6.52
C HIS A 95 12.47 0.74 -7.64
N HIS A 96 12.07 1.69 -8.46
CA HIS A 96 11.14 1.45 -9.55
C HIS A 96 11.66 0.40 -10.56
N GLU A 97 12.96 0.42 -10.86
CA GLU A 97 13.61 -0.52 -11.77
C GLU A 97 13.59 -1.98 -11.27
N LYS A 98 13.49 -2.18 -9.96
CA LYS A 98 13.38 -3.51 -9.31
C LYS A 98 11.93 -3.98 -9.13
N ASN A 99 10.97 -3.21 -9.61
CA ASN A 99 9.55 -3.53 -9.49
C ASN A 99 9.04 -3.68 -8.04
N LEU A 100 9.68 -2.95 -7.11
CA LEU A 100 9.35 -2.96 -5.68
C LEU A 100 8.29 -1.90 -5.31
N GLY A 101 8.19 -0.84 -6.11
CA GLY A 101 7.18 0.22 -5.95
C GLY A 101 7.55 1.26 -4.89
N TRP A 102 6.61 1.54 -4.01
CA TRP A 102 6.66 2.62 -3.04
C TRP A 102 7.44 2.26 -1.79
N GLU A 103 8.47 3.03 -1.44
CA GLU A 103 9.34 2.83 -0.27
C GLU A 103 9.19 3.94 0.75
N TYR A 104 9.36 3.63 2.04
CA TYR A 104 9.32 4.58 3.16
C TYR A 104 10.64 5.34 3.34
N VAL A 105 11.15 5.95 2.27
CA VAL A 105 12.47 6.61 2.19
C VAL A 105 12.66 7.77 3.16
N TYR A 106 11.59 8.29 3.75
CA TYR A 106 11.65 9.41 4.68
C TYR A 106 11.76 8.98 6.15
N ASN A 107 11.79 7.69 6.40
CA ASN A 107 11.89 7.11 7.74
C ASN A 107 13.31 6.56 8.01
N GLU A 108 13.64 6.40 9.28
CA GLU A 108 14.88 5.76 9.68
C GLU A 108 14.95 4.34 9.11
N ASN A 109 16.10 3.98 8.51
CA ASN A 109 16.33 2.72 7.81
C ASN A 109 15.31 2.41 6.69
N ASN A 110 14.59 3.43 6.20
CA ASN A 110 13.51 3.29 5.21
C ASN A 110 12.38 2.36 5.67
N VAL A 111 12.08 2.33 6.96
CA VAL A 111 11.05 1.46 7.55
C VAL A 111 9.97 2.28 8.23
N ASP A 112 8.69 1.96 7.93
CA ASP A 112 7.57 2.56 8.64
C ASP A 112 7.59 2.14 10.12
N PRO A 113 7.56 3.09 11.08
CA PRO A 113 7.72 2.75 12.50
C PRO A 113 6.50 2.05 13.11
N VAL A 114 5.35 2.01 12.41
CA VAL A 114 4.12 1.37 12.89
C VAL A 114 3.88 0.04 12.20
N LEU A 115 4.03 0.00 10.86
CA LEU A 115 3.80 -1.20 10.07
C LEU A 115 5.02 -2.12 10.03
N GLU A 116 6.21 -1.59 10.35
CA GLU A 116 7.50 -2.27 10.24
C GLU A 116 7.84 -2.73 8.79
N ASP A 117 7.18 -2.13 7.82
CA ASP A 117 7.35 -2.36 6.39
C ASP A 117 8.41 -1.40 5.81
N GLN A 118 9.24 -1.86 4.89
CA GLN A 118 10.12 -1.01 4.07
C GLN A 118 9.43 -0.54 2.79
N PHE A 119 8.59 -1.40 2.20
CA PHE A 119 7.80 -1.12 1.02
C PHE A 119 6.31 -1.26 1.30
N LEU A 120 5.51 -0.38 0.70
CA LEU A 120 4.04 -0.47 0.80
C LEU A 120 3.50 -1.82 0.31
N SER A 121 4.18 -2.46 -0.64
CA SER A 121 3.81 -3.78 -1.15
C SER A 121 3.75 -4.85 -0.07
N GLU A 122 4.54 -4.75 1.00
CA GLU A 122 4.52 -5.71 2.10
C GLU A 122 3.15 -5.72 2.80
N ALA A 123 2.54 -4.54 3.00
CA ALA A 123 1.18 -4.44 3.54
C ALA A 123 0.12 -5.06 2.61
N TYR A 124 0.26 -4.87 1.29
CA TYR A 124 -0.64 -5.47 0.31
C TYR A 124 -0.56 -7.00 0.30
N TYR A 125 0.66 -7.56 0.34
CA TYR A 125 0.85 -9.01 0.39
C TYR A 125 0.45 -9.62 1.74
N ARG A 126 0.50 -8.85 2.81
CA ARG A 126 -0.03 -9.27 4.11
C ARG A 126 -1.55 -9.31 4.11
N ALA A 127 -2.20 -8.39 3.41
CA ALA A 127 -3.66 -8.36 3.25
C ALA A 127 -4.18 -9.45 2.31
N ASP A 128 -3.42 -9.77 1.26
CA ASP A 128 -3.69 -10.86 0.31
C ASP A 128 -2.38 -11.42 -0.25
N GLU A 129 -2.01 -12.60 0.19
CA GLU A 129 -0.76 -13.26 -0.21
C GLU A 129 -0.68 -13.52 -1.73
N ASP A 130 -1.82 -13.75 -2.37
CA ASP A 130 -1.88 -14.06 -3.80
C ASP A 130 -2.05 -12.81 -4.69
N TYR A 131 -2.07 -11.62 -4.08
CA TYR A 131 -2.17 -10.38 -4.84
C TYR A 131 -0.98 -10.19 -5.80
N GLN A 132 -1.27 -9.92 -7.07
CA GLN A 132 -0.28 -9.73 -8.13
C GLN A 132 -0.37 -8.36 -8.81
N GLY A 133 -1.32 -7.53 -8.37
CA GLY A 133 -1.53 -6.20 -8.92
C GLY A 133 -0.46 -5.19 -8.52
N ILE A 134 -0.61 -3.98 -9.04
CA ILE A 134 0.23 -2.83 -8.70
C ILE A 134 -0.21 -2.30 -7.33
N THR A 135 0.74 -2.10 -6.42
CA THR A 135 0.49 -1.42 -5.16
C THR A 135 0.37 0.08 -5.40
N THR A 136 -0.71 0.67 -4.97
CA THR A 136 -1.06 2.07 -5.29
C THR A 136 -1.18 2.93 -4.04
N VAL A 137 -1.04 4.25 -4.23
CA VAL A 137 -1.29 5.25 -3.21
C VAL A 137 -2.45 6.16 -3.67
N PRO A 138 -3.28 6.67 -2.74
CA PRO A 138 -3.26 6.45 -1.29
C PRO A 138 -3.69 5.04 -0.92
N ALA A 139 -3.25 4.57 0.24
CA ALA A 139 -3.71 3.34 0.83
C ALA A 139 -4.01 3.57 2.31
N LEU A 140 -5.13 3.06 2.78
CA LEU A 140 -5.48 3.06 4.19
C LEU A 140 -5.27 1.65 4.75
N ILE A 141 -4.42 1.54 5.76
CA ILE A 141 -4.06 0.26 6.38
C ILE A 141 -4.74 0.15 7.74
N ASP A 142 -5.51 -0.91 7.96
CA ASP A 142 -6.01 -1.26 9.27
C ASP A 142 -4.91 -1.96 10.07
N THR A 143 -4.31 -1.27 11.02
CA THR A 143 -3.19 -1.79 11.82
C THR A 143 -3.60 -2.96 12.73
N LYS A 144 -4.89 -3.12 12.99
CA LYS A 144 -5.44 -4.18 13.85
C LYS A 144 -5.63 -5.49 13.10
N THR A 145 -6.07 -5.44 11.84
CA THR A 145 -6.41 -6.63 11.04
C THR A 145 -5.46 -6.88 9.87
N GLY A 146 -4.64 -5.90 9.50
CA GLY A 146 -3.79 -5.95 8.31
C GLY A 146 -4.54 -5.72 7.00
N LYS A 147 -5.84 -5.45 7.04
CA LYS A 147 -6.61 -5.13 5.82
C LYS A 147 -6.13 -3.83 5.19
N VAL A 148 -6.19 -3.79 3.87
CA VAL A 148 -5.88 -2.60 3.05
C VAL A 148 -7.15 -2.10 2.40
N VAL A 149 -7.30 -0.78 2.31
CA VAL A 149 -8.31 -0.12 1.47
C VAL A 149 -7.57 0.89 0.58
N ASN A 150 -7.74 0.79 -0.72
CA ASN A 150 -7.05 1.63 -1.70
C ASN A 150 -7.96 2.22 -2.78
N ASN A 151 -9.26 2.22 -2.55
CA ASN A 151 -10.24 2.80 -3.46
C ASN A 151 -10.99 3.96 -2.80
#